data_a5afffdd6a292cce8fdd6a741beb49ec
#
_entry.id   a5afffdd6a292cce8fdd6a741beb49ec
#
_cell.length_a   1.000
_cell.length_b   1.000
_cell.length_c   1.000
_cell.angle_alpha   90.00
_cell.angle_beta   90.00
_cell.angle_gamma   90.00
#
_symmetry.space_group_name_H-M   'P 1'
#
loop_
_entity.id
_entity.type
_entity.pdbx_description
1 polymer ?
#
loop_
_entity_poly.entity_id
_entity_poly.type
_entity_poly.pdbx_seq_one_letter_code
_entity_poly.pdbx_strand_id
1 'polypeptide(L)'
;MALASSLACALDLAVIDLPGRVDHVAKLNAELRAALSTYPLVRINSPEHAIPHVLNLSVRNVKGTVFQRELDAKGVCVSVKSACSSDGLPSRAVFAVSRDRRNALSSWRISLSHLTTEDEIKAFLQAFDVCYRELTAVH
;
A
#
# COMPACT_ATOMS: atom_id res chain seq x y z
N MET A 1 -3.62 -36.95 0.33
CA MET A 1 -2.29 -36.97 1.01
C MET A 1 -1.36 -35.85 0.46
N ALA A 2 -1.15 -35.73 -0.85
CA ALA A 2 -0.22 -34.74 -1.43
C ALA A 2 -0.47 -33.26 -0.99
N LEU A 3 -1.73 -32.81 -1.00
CA LEU A 3 -2.09 -31.45 -0.59
C LEU A 3 -1.80 -31.15 0.88
N ALA A 4 -2.04 -32.12 1.77
CA ALA A 4 -1.72 -31.95 3.19
C ALA A 4 -0.21 -31.87 3.42
N SER A 5 0.58 -32.69 2.72
CA SER A 5 2.04 -32.64 2.79
C SER A 5 2.60 -31.33 2.21
N SER A 6 2.03 -30.83 1.12
CA SER A 6 2.40 -29.52 0.56
C SER A 6 2.10 -28.38 1.51
N LEU A 7 0.95 -28.40 2.19
CA LEU A 7 0.58 -27.41 3.18
C LEU A 7 1.54 -27.44 4.37
N ALA A 8 1.86 -28.63 4.90
CA ALA A 8 2.80 -28.76 6.00
C ALA A 8 4.18 -28.20 5.63
N CYS A 9 4.71 -28.57 4.47
CA CYS A 9 5.98 -28.03 3.97
C CYS A 9 5.95 -26.50 3.82
N ALA A 10 4.85 -25.96 3.27
CA ALA A 10 4.70 -24.51 3.13
C ALA A 10 4.65 -23.77 4.47
N LEU A 11 4.00 -24.36 5.48
CA LEU A 11 3.97 -23.83 6.84
C LEU A 11 5.35 -23.85 7.49
N ASP A 12 6.08 -24.96 7.37
CA ASP A 12 7.44 -25.07 7.89
C ASP A 12 8.35 -24.01 7.25
N LEU A 13 8.31 -23.85 5.94
CA LEU A 13 9.07 -22.81 5.23
C LEU A 13 8.64 -21.39 5.61
N ALA A 14 7.37 -21.17 5.91
CA ALA A 14 6.88 -19.86 6.32
C ALA A 14 7.37 -19.48 7.73
N VAL A 15 7.54 -20.45 8.62
CA VAL A 15 7.90 -20.22 10.03
C VAL A 15 9.43 -20.11 10.23
N ILE A 16 10.24 -20.82 9.43
CA ILE A 16 11.70 -20.93 9.62
C ILE A 16 12.39 -19.56 9.76
N ASP A 17 11.99 -18.56 8.98
CA ASP A 17 12.61 -17.21 8.99
C ASP A 17 11.57 -16.10 9.15
N LEU A 18 10.50 -16.36 9.88
CA LEU A 18 9.44 -15.38 10.09
C LEU A 18 9.93 -14.05 10.69
N PRO A 19 10.77 -14.04 11.74
CA PRO A 19 11.30 -12.78 12.29
C PRO A 19 12.09 -11.97 11.26
N GLY A 20 13.04 -12.56 10.55
CA GLY A 20 13.84 -11.87 9.54
C GLY A 20 13.00 -11.32 8.40
N ARG A 21 11.97 -12.05 7.96
CA ARG A 21 11.02 -11.57 6.94
C ARG A 21 10.20 -10.39 7.43
N VAL A 22 9.73 -10.42 8.68
CA VAL A 22 8.99 -9.30 9.28
C VAL A 22 9.88 -8.07 9.43
N ASP A 23 11.11 -8.24 9.91
CA ASP A 23 12.07 -7.14 10.07
C ASP A 23 12.41 -6.48 8.73
N HIS A 24 12.63 -7.30 7.68
CA HIS A 24 12.85 -6.79 6.32
C HIS A 24 11.69 -5.91 5.85
N VAL A 25 10.45 -6.42 5.95
CA VAL A 25 9.27 -5.66 5.52
C VAL A 25 9.05 -4.42 6.38
N ALA A 26 9.34 -4.50 7.69
CA ALA A 26 9.23 -3.35 8.59
C ALA A 26 10.21 -2.23 8.19
N LYS A 27 11.44 -2.57 7.79
CA LYS A 27 12.43 -1.61 7.27
C LYS A 27 11.89 -0.92 6.02
N LEU A 28 11.41 -1.66 5.02
CA LEU A 28 10.86 -1.10 3.78
C LEU A 28 9.62 -0.22 4.05
N ASN A 29 8.75 -0.63 4.97
CA ASN A 29 7.59 0.17 5.37
C ASN A 29 8.00 1.49 6.03
N ALA A 30 9.03 1.47 6.89
CA ALA A 30 9.56 2.67 7.52
C ALA A 30 10.15 3.66 6.50
N GLU A 31 10.90 3.16 5.51
CA GLU A 31 11.43 3.96 4.40
C GLU A 31 10.30 4.61 3.58
N LEU A 32 9.27 3.83 3.23
CA LEU A 32 8.09 4.35 2.53
C LEU A 32 7.37 5.43 3.34
N ARG A 33 7.14 5.20 4.64
CA ARG A 33 6.49 6.19 5.51
C ARG A 33 7.28 7.49 5.57
N ALA A 34 8.60 7.40 5.75
CA ALA A 34 9.48 8.56 5.80
C ALA A 34 9.43 9.37 4.50
N ALA A 35 9.57 8.70 3.34
CA ALA A 35 9.53 9.35 2.04
C ALA A 35 8.15 9.98 1.75
N LEU A 36 7.06 9.24 1.97
CA LEU A 36 5.70 9.68 1.67
C LEU A 36 5.23 10.82 2.60
N SER A 37 5.74 10.90 3.83
CA SER A 37 5.43 11.97 4.77
C SER A 37 5.98 13.34 4.36
N THR A 38 6.88 13.41 3.40
CA THR A 38 7.41 14.67 2.86
C THR A 38 6.43 15.37 1.91
N TYR A 39 5.40 14.68 1.44
CA TYR A 39 4.41 15.24 0.51
C TYR A 39 3.22 15.85 1.27
N PRO A 40 2.95 17.17 1.15
CA PRO A 40 1.96 17.87 1.98
C PRO A 40 0.52 17.37 1.86
N LEU A 41 0.15 16.78 0.70
CA LEU A 41 -1.20 16.29 0.44
C LEU A 41 -1.35 14.79 0.76
N VAL A 42 -0.27 14.12 1.16
CA VAL A 42 -0.31 12.70 1.56
C VAL A 42 -0.76 12.60 3.01
N ARG A 43 -1.68 11.67 3.25
CA ARG A 43 -2.09 11.25 4.58
C ARG A 43 -1.92 9.74 4.69
N ILE A 44 -1.08 9.30 5.61
CA ILE A 44 -0.93 7.88 5.94
C ILE A 44 -2.08 7.50 6.90
N ASN A 45 -2.88 6.52 6.50
CA ASN A 45 -4.04 6.04 7.25
C ASN A 45 -3.71 4.86 8.18
N SER A 46 -2.66 4.08 7.85
CA SER A 46 -2.20 2.97 8.69
C SER A 46 -1.49 3.48 9.93
N PRO A 47 -1.89 3.07 11.15
CA PRO A 47 -1.18 3.41 12.39
C PRO A 47 0.28 2.92 12.37
N GLU A 48 1.13 3.51 13.22
CA GLU A 48 2.54 3.11 13.31
C GLU A 48 2.72 1.67 13.76
N HIS A 49 1.85 1.19 14.65
CA HIS A 49 1.87 -0.19 15.17
C HIS A 49 1.07 -1.18 14.33
N ALA A 50 0.62 -0.80 13.13
CA ALA A 50 0.00 -1.73 12.19
C ALA A 50 1.02 -2.74 11.65
N ILE A 51 0.51 -3.87 11.12
CA ILE A 51 1.39 -4.85 10.45
C ILE A 51 2.15 -4.16 9.30
N PRO A 52 3.47 -4.39 9.17
CA PRO A 52 4.29 -3.66 8.20
C PRO A 52 4.01 -4.03 6.74
N HIS A 53 3.34 -5.16 6.50
CA HIS A 53 3.04 -5.67 5.16
C HIS A 53 2.03 -4.82 4.39
N VAL A 54 1.30 -3.93 5.07
CA VAL A 54 0.23 -3.14 4.45
C VAL A 54 0.34 -1.68 4.87
N LEU A 55 0.44 -0.80 3.88
CA LEU A 55 0.42 0.64 4.09
C LEU A 55 -0.75 1.25 3.32
N ASN A 56 -1.73 1.79 4.04
CA ASN A 56 -2.84 2.54 3.45
C ASN A 56 -2.57 4.04 3.56
N LEU A 57 -2.78 4.74 2.47
CA LEU A 57 -2.60 6.18 2.39
C LEU A 57 -3.65 6.82 1.48
N SER A 58 -3.74 8.13 1.55
CA SER A 58 -4.59 8.96 0.69
C SER A 58 -3.80 10.14 0.16
N VAL A 59 -4.09 10.58 -1.05
CA VAL A 59 -3.61 11.86 -1.58
C VAL A 59 -4.81 12.81 -1.63
N ARG A 60 -4.77 13.90 -0.89
CA ARG A 60 -5.88 14.85 -0.77
C ARG A 60 -6.30 15.37 -2.15
N ASN A 61 -7.61 15.45 -2.37
CA ASN A 61 -8.25 15.92 -3.61
C ASN A 61 -8.08 15.00 -4.83
N VAL A 62 -7.37 13.88 -4.73
CA VAL A 62 -7.21 12.89 -5.80
C VAL A 62 -7.95 11.62 -5.43
N LYS A 63 -8.87 11.15 -6.27
CA LYS A 63 -9.54 9.85 -6.04
C LYS A 63 -8.52 8.72 -6.10
N GLY A 64 -8.60 7.77 -5.16
CA GLY A 64 -7.70 6.62 -5.11
C GLY A 64 -7.68 5.81 -6.41
N THR A 65 -8.83 5.68 -7.10
CA THR A 65 -8.93 5.00 -8.40
C THR A 65 -8.18 5.72 -9.52
N VAL A 66 -8.14 7.05 -9.48
CA VAL A 66 -7.36 7.83 -10.46
C VAL A 66 -5.88 7.64 -10.19
N PHE A 67 -5.45 7.77 -8.94
CA PHE A 67 -4.05 7.59 -8.57
C PHE A 67 -3.56 6.16 -8.89
N GLN A 68 -4.37 5.14 -8.61
CA GLN A 68 -4.08 3.75 -8.96
C GLN A 68 -3.85 3.59 -10.47
N ARG A 69 -4.74 4.13 -11.31
CA ARG A 69 -4.61 4.02 -12.77
C ARG A 69 -3.33 4.66 -13.30
N GLU A 70 -2.95 5.82 -12.77
CA GLU A 70 -1.72 6.50 -13.20
C GLU A 70 -0.45 5.74 -12.76
N LEU A 71 -0.46 5.11 -11.57
CA LEU A 71 0.61 4.22 -11.13
C LEU A 71 0.68 2.95 -11.99
N ASP A 72 -0.48 2.35 -12.30
CA ASP A 72 -0.57 1.15 -13.15
C ASP A 72 0.00 1.41 -14.56
N ALA A 73 -0.28 2.58 -15.14
CA ALA A 73 0.31 3.00 -16.40
C ALA A 73 1.84 3.14 -16.37
N LYS A 74 2.43 3.25 -15.17
CA LYS A 74 3.88 3.27 -14.93
C LYS A 74 4.41 1.91 -14.45
N GLY A 75 3.61 0.84 -14.54
CA GLY A 75 3.99 -0.52 -14.15
C GLY A 75 3.95 -0.79 -12.65
N VAL A 76 3.29 0.07 -11.85
CA VAL A 76 3.19 -0.07 -10.40
C VAL A 76 1.78 -0.46 -9.99
N CYS A 77 1.62 -1.68 -9.46
CA CYS A 77 0.35 -2.22 -9.03
C CYS A 77 0.05 -1.87 -7.57
N VAL A 78 -1.05 -1.16 -7.33
CA VAL A 78 -1.58 -0.86 -5.99
C VAL A 78 -3.07 -1.20 -5.92
N SER A 79 -3.64 -1.26 -4.71
CA SER A 79 -5.05 -1.62 -4.53
C SER A 79 -5.85 -0.47 -3.92
N VAL A 80 -7.02 -0.16 -4.45
CA VAL A 80 -7.94 0.84 -3.86
C VAL A 80 -8.85 0.20 -2.82
N LYS A 81 -9.33 -1.03 -3.09
CA LYS A 81 -10.27 -1.78 -2.25
C LYS A 81 -10.00 -3.27 -2.31
N SER A 82 -10.79 -4.07 -1.59
CA SER A 82 -10.87 -5.51 -1.84
C SER A 82 -11.51 -5.80 -3.21
N ALA A 83 -11.13 -6.89 -3.85
CA ALA A 83 -11.63 -7.30 -5.17
C ALA A 83 -13.17 -7.38 -5.24
N CYS A 84 -13.84 -7.63 -4.10
CA CYS A 84 -15.29 -7.74 -4.00
C CYS A 84 -16.05 -6.39 -3.95
N SER A 85 -15.36 -5.26 -4.01
CA SER A 85 -15.95 -3.91 -3.82
C SER A 85 -15.59 -2.98 -4.99
N SER A 86 -16.16 -3.23 -6.17
CA SER A 86 -15.89 -2.46 -7.39
C SER A 86 -16.81 -1.24 -7.61
N ASP A 87 -17.60 -0.87 -6.62
CA ASP A 87 -18.74 0.05 -6.71
C ASP A 87 -18.44 1.56 -6.71
N GLY A 88 -17.17 1.97 -6.81
CA GLY A 88 -16.80 3.40 -6.78
C GLY A 88 -17.04 4.11 -5.42
N LEU A 89 -17.56 3.40 -4.41
CA LEU A 89 -17.85 3.94 -3.08
C LEU A 89 -16.56 4.13 -2.24
N PRO A 90 -16.59 4.96 -1.20
CA PRO A 90 -15.46 5.14 -0.28
C PRO A 90 -15.06 3.83 0.40
N SER A 91 -13.79 3.68 0.76
CA SER A 91 -13.32 2.57 1.59
C SER A 91 -14.05 2.58 2.94
N ARG A 92 -14.83 1.53 3.22
CA ARG A 92 -15.57 1.39 4.50
C ARG A 92 -14.61 1.36 5.70
N ALA A 93 -13.48 0.66 5.57
CA ALA A 93 -12.49 0.55 6.64
C ALA A 93 -11.86 1.92 6.96
N VAL A 94 -11.41 2.67 5.94
CA VAL A 94 -10.84 4.00 6.14
C VAL A 94 -11.90 4.96 6.66
N PHE A 95 -13.13 4.89 6.18
CA PHE A 95 -14.21 5.74 6.70
C PHE A 95 -14.56 5.43 8.16
N ALA A 96 -14.59 4.16 8.54
CA ALA A 96 -14.89 3.76 9.91
C ALA A 96 -13.90 4.35 10.92
N VAL A 97 -12.62 4.43 10.55
CA VAL A 97 -11.53 4.95 11.39
C VAL A 97 -11.43 6.48 11.31
N SER A 98 -11.48 7.05 10.11
CA SER A 98 -11.23 8.48 9.90
C SER A 98 -12.46 9.37 10.06
N ARG A 99 -13.67 8.81 9.91
CA ARG A 99 -14.94 9.55 9.78
C ARG A 99 -14.95 10.59 8.66
N ASP A 100 -14.00 10.48 7.74
CA ASP A 100 -13.80 11.40 6.63
C ASP A 100 -14.06 10.68 5.30
N ARG A 101 -15.19 11.04 4.66
CA ARG A 101 -15.60 10.45 3.37
C ARG A 101 -14.64 10.82 2.24
N ARG A 102 -14.08 12.04 2.25
CA ARG A 102 -13.13 12.49 1.22
C ARG A 102 -11.83 11.71 1.33
N ASN A 103 -11.31 11.55 2.55
CA ASN A 103 -10.15 10.72 2.80
C ASN A 103 -10.36 9.26 2.36
N ALA A 104 -11.53 8.69 2.68
CA ALA A 104 -11.87 7.32 2.29
C ALA A 104 -12.01 7.12 0.77
N LEU A 105 -12.45 8.14 0.01
CA LEU A 105 -12.49 8.12 -1.45
C LEU A 105 -11.11 8.26 -2.09
N SER A 106 -10.19 8.95 -1.43
CA SER A 106 -8.83 9.16 -1.89
C SER A 106 -7.87 8.06 -1.47
N SER A 107 -8.33 7.09 -0.67
CA SER A 107 -7.47 6.06 -0.09
C SER A 107 -7.14 4.93 -1.06
N TRP A 108 -5.92 4.43 -0.94
CA TRP A 108 -5.41 3.25 -1.63
C TRP A 108 -4.31 2.58 -0.80
N ARG A 109 -3.84 1.42 -1.23
CA ARG A 109 -3.02 0.53 -0.40
C ARG A 109 -1.81 0.01 -1.15
N ILE A 110 -0.65 0.11 -0.53
CA ILE A 110 0.56 -0.60 -0.88
C ILE A 110 0.59 -1.92 -0.10
N SER A 111 0.98 -3.01 -0.74
CA SER A 111 1.21 -4.30 -0.11
C SER A 111 2.66 -4.71 -0.34
N LEU A 112 3.35 -5.07 0.74
CA LEU A 112 4.74 -5.49 0.76
C LEU A 112 4.83 -6.97 1.12
N SER A 113 5.89 -7.62 0.68
CA SER A 113 6.23 -8.99 1.07
C SER A 113 7.72 -9.10 1.40
N HIS A 114 8.11 -10.24 1.92
CA HIS A 114 9.54 -10.55 2.16
C HIS A 114 10.36 -10.65 0.85
N LEU A 115 9.70 -10.68 -0.30
CA LEU A 115 10.34 -10.66 -1.62
C LEU A 115 10.48 -9.25 -2.19
N THR A 116 9.83 -8.26 -1.59
CA THR A 116 9.93 -6.87 -2.02
C THR A 116 11.35 -6.35 -1.78
N THR A 117 11.92 -5.71 -2.78
CA THR A 117 13.30 -5.21 -2.76
C THR A 117 13.37 -3.70 -2.53
N GLU A 118 14.52 -3.21 -2.08
CA GLU A 118 14.78 -1.77 -1.95
C GLU A 118 14.70 -1.04 -3.31
N ASP A 119 15.08 -1.73 -4.40
CA ASP A 119 15.02 -1.12 -5.74
C ASP A 119 13.58 -0.99 -6.25
N GLU A 120 12.69 -1.93 -5.90
CA GLU A 120 11.25 -1.79 -6.15
C GLU A 120 10.66 -0.62 -5.36
N ILE A 121 11.08 -0.39 -4.12
CA ILE A 121 10.67 0.78 -3.33
C ILE A 121 11.13 2.08 -3.99
N LYS A 122 12.38 2.15 -4.48
CA LYS A 122 12.88 3.32 -5.20
C LYS A 122 12.10 3.57 -6.51
N ALA A 123 11.86 2.51 -7.29
CA ALA A 123 11.06 2.59 -8.52
C ALA A 123 9.63 3.07 -8.24
N PHE A 124 9.00 2.54 -7.18
CA PHE A 124 7.70 3.01 -6.71
C PHE A 124 7.72 4.50 -6.36
N LEU A 125 8.70 4.96 -5.58
CA LEU A 125 8.79 6.36 -5.15
C LEU A 125 9.01 7.32 -6.33
N GLN A 126 9.76 6.91 -7.35
CA GLN A 126 9.93 7.67 -8.59
C GLN A 126 8.60 7.78 -9.36
N ALA A 127 7.89 6.67 -9.55
CA ALA A 127 6.59 6.68 -10.20
C ALA A 127 5.55 7.49 -9.41
N PHE A 128 5.59 7.38 -8.07
CA PHE A 128 4.72 8.14 -7.18
C PHE A 128 4.95 9.66 -7.31
N ASP A 129 6.20 10.11 -7.30
CA ASP A 129 6.53 11.53 -7.42
C ASP A 129 5.99 12.14 -8.72
N VAL A 130 6.14 11.43 -9.84
CA VAL A 130 5.59 11.87 -11.14
C VAL A 130 4.06 11.96 -11.08
N CYS A 131 3.38 10.90 -10.62
CA CYS A 131 1.92 10.89 -10.49
C CYS A 131 1.42 11.98 -9.53
N TYR A 132 2.12 12.17 -8.41
CA TYR A 132 1.76 13.19 -7.42
C TYR A 132 1.79 14.58 -8.04
N ARG A 133 2.86 14.95 -8.73
CA ARG A 133 3.00 16.26 -9.39
C ARG A 133 1.94 16.45 -10.47
N GLU A 134 1.75 15.47 -11.34
CA GLU A 134 0.77 15.53 -12.43
C GLU A 134 -0.66 15.71 -11.91
N LEU A 135 -1.06 14.94 -10.88
CA LEU A 135 -2.41 14.93 -10.37
C LEU A 135 -2.73 16.06 -9.38
N THR A 136 -1.71 16.68 -8.75
CA THR A 136 -1.91 17.76 -7.79
C THR A 136 -1.66 19.15 -8.38
N ALA A 137 -1.00 19.26 -9.53
CA ALA A 137 -0.78 20.55 -10.23
C ALA A 137 -2.06 21.13 -10.86
N VAL A 138 -3.13 20.35 -10.97
CA VAL A 138 -4.39 20.72 -11.68
C VAL A 138 -5.40 21.42 -10.75
N HIS A 139 -4.97 21.80 -9.52
CA HIS A 139 -5.89 22.43 -8.56
C HIS A 139 -5.35 23.73 -8.00
#